data_41002bd63594c458cf3f097756f14353
#
_entry.id   41002bd63594c458cf3f097756f14353
#
_cell.length_a   1.000
_cell.length_b   1.000
_cell.length_c   1.000
_cell.angle_alpha   90.00
_cell.angle_beta   90.00
_cell.angle_gamma   90.00
#
_symmetry.space_group_name_H-M   'P 1'
#
loop_
_entity.id
_entity.type
_entity.pdbx_description
1 polymer ?
#
loop_
_entity_poly.entity_id
_entity_poly.type
_entity_poly.pdbx_seq_one_letter_code
_entity_poly.pdbx_strand_id
1 'polypeptide(L)'
;MTIIKSEDMSNEEYHAHHAFGSTAIKTAANKSIAHLFGAERKDSPAFALGSAVHAYLLEPEKDLVVRGPETRRGKAWSDLKDECDAAGKILLTEADYDLANKMAEACLKNRMANHLPCGSLGRHLPFCLPDHNQLQ
;
A
#
# COMPACT_ATOMS: atom_id res chain seq x y z
N MET A 1 1.25 18.89 24.41
CA MET A 1 1.23 17.69 23.54
C MET A 1 0.90 18.17 22.15
N THR A 2 1.84 18.09 21.21
CA THR A 2 1.64 18.57 19.83
C THR A 2 1.10 17.40 19.02
N ILE A 3 -0.06 17.58 18.39
CA ILE A 3 -0.61 16.59 17.47
C ILE A 3 -0.07 16.91 16.08
N ILE A 4 0.68 15.99 15.49
CA ILE A 4 1.18 16.09 14.13
C ILE A 4 0.11 15.46 13.22
N LYS A 5 -0.35 16.20 12.21
CA LYS A 5 -1.32 15.70 11.25
C LYS A 5 -0.61 14.93 10.15
N SER A 6 -1.33 14.01 9.49
CA SER A 6 -0.81 13.24 8.35
C SER A 6 -0.44 14.10 7.13
N GLU A 7 -0.95 15.32 7.07
CA GLU A 7 -0.64 16.31 6.03
C GLU A 7 0.76 16.93 6.21
N ASP A 8 1.24 16.94 7.47
CA ASP A 8 2.47 17.63 7.87
C ASP A 8 3.70 16.69 7.89
N MET A 9 3.52 15.39 7.59
CA MET A 9 4.58 14.40 7.70
C MET A 9 4.44 13.33 6.60
N SER A 10 5.49 13.09 5.83
CA SER A 10 5.54 12.00 4.86
C SER A 10 5.57 10.63 5.54
N ASN A 11 5.25 9.57 4.80
CA ASN A 11 5.30 8.20 5.34
C ASN A 11 6.72 7.80 5.76
N GLU A 12 7.74 8.26 5.04
CA GLU A 12 9.14 8.02 5.37
C GLU A 12 9.55 8.74 6.65
N GLU A 13 9.19 10.01 6.80
CA GLU A 13 9.43 10.79 8.02
C GLU A 13 8.70 10.18 9.22
N TYR A 14 7.46 9.71 9.03
CA TYR A 14 6.70 9.02 10.07
C TYR A 14 7.41 7.75 10.55
N HIS A 15 7.94 6.93 9.64
CA HIS A 15 8.67 5.73 10.00
C HIS A 15 10.08 5.97 10.55
N ALA A 16 10.70 7.09 10.19
CA ALA A 16 12.00 7.53 10.74
C ALA A 16 11.87 8.27 12.07
N HIS A 17 10.65 8.63 12.47
CA HIS A 17 10.42 9.38 13.71
C HIS A 17 10.83 8.58 14.95
N HIS A 18 11.48 9.25 15.90
CA HIS A 18 12.00 8.64 17.14
C HIS A 18 10.93 8.13 18.11
N ALA A 19 9.66 8.47 17.91
CA ALA A 19 8.56 8.00 18.75
C ALA A 19 8.25 6.52 18.49
N PHE A 20 8.01 5.77 19.55
CA PHE A 20 7.68 4.35 19.43
C PHE A 20 6.20 4.16 19.11
N GLY A 21 5.93 3.49 17.99
CA GLY A 21 4.59 3.01 17.66
C GLY A 21 4.17 1.79 18.50
N SER A 22 2.89 1.45 18.47
CA SER A 22 2.34 0.32 19.23
C SER A 22 3.03 -1.02 18.94
N THR A 23 3.46 -1.25 17.72
CA THR A 23 4.22 -2.46 17.33
C THR A 23 5.58 -2.52 18.00
N ALA A 24 6.28 -1.40 18.10
CA ALA A 24 7.56 -1.31 18.79
C ALA A 24 7.42 -1.62 20.29
N ILE A 25 6.41 -1.06 20.93
CA ILE A 25 6.11 -1.33 22.36
C ILE A 25 5.77 -2.81 22.57
N LYS A 26 4.93 -3.41 21.72
CA LYS A 26 4.61 -4.84 21.77
C LYS A 26 5.83 -5.73 21.57
N THR A 27 6.72 -5.36 20.65
CA THR A 27 7.97 -6.11 20.39
C THR A 27 8.90 -6.05 21.59
N ALA A 28 9.08 -4.88 22.20
CA ALA A 28 9.89 -4.71 23.41
C ALA A 28 9.34 -5.51 24.59
N ALA A 29 8.01 -5.52 24.78
CA ALA A 29 7.35 -6.24 25.86
C ALA A 29 7.36 -7.77 25.68
N ASN A 30 7.10 -8.26 24.46
CA ASN A 30 6.94 -9.69 24.20
C ASN A 30 8.25 -10.40 23.82
N LYS A 31 9.24 -9.68 23.33
CA LYS A 31 10.54 -10.25 22.94
C LYS A 31 11.67 -9.64 23.76
N SER A 32 12.19 -8.51 23.31
CA SER A 32 13.20 -7.72 24.06
C SER A 32 13.48 -6.39 23.33
N ILE A 33 14.14 -5.48 24.05
CA ILE A 33 14.64 -4.23 23.48
C ILE A 33 15.70 -4.50 22.39
N ALA A 34 16.53 -5.52 22.55
CA ALA A 34 17.52 -5.93 21.54
C ALA A 34 16.84 -6.37 20.22
N HIS A 35 15.71 -7.08 20.30
CA HIS A 35 14.92 -7.44 19.13
C HIS A 35 14.28 -6.22 18.45
N LEU A 36 13.90 -5.22 19.23
CA LEU A 36 13.33 -4.00 18.68
C LEU A 36 14.32 -3.23 17.80
N PHE A 37 15.55 -3.09 18.27
CA PHE A 37 16.60 -2.34 17.55
C PHE A 37 17.41 -3.17 16.56
N GLY A 38 17.48 -4.48 16.74
CA GLY A 38 18.25 -5.39 15.89
C GLY A 38 17.44 -6.10 14.78
N ALA A 39 16.13 -5.92 14.76
CA ALA A 39 15.30 -6.55 13.73
C ALA A 39 15.35 -5.77 12.42
N GLU A 40 16.00 -6.33 11.43
CA GLU A 40 15.88 -5.82 10.05
C GLU A 40 14.43 -5.95 9.55
N ARG A 41 13.93 -4.89 8.95
CA ARG A 41 12.60 -4.89 8.32
C ARG A 41 12.68 -5.73 7.06
N LYS A 42 12.09 -6.91 7.09
CA LYS A 42 12.02 -7.78 5.91
C LYS A 42 10.86 -7.34 5.03
N ASP A 43 11.17 -6.94 3.81
CA ASP A 43 10.17 -6.75 2.79
C ASP A 43 9.51 -8.09 2.45
N SER A 44 8.20 -8.11 2.44
CA SER A 44 7.45 -9.29 2.04
C SER A 44 6.45 -8.96 0.92
N PRO A 45 6.16 -9.93 0.06
CA PRO A 45 5.14 -9.77 -0.97
C PRO A 45 3.78 -9.33 -0.42
N ALA A 46 3.44 -9.77 0.79
CA ALA A 46 2.21 -9.38 1.46
C ALA A 46 2.17 -7.89 1.83
N PHE A 47 3.31 -7.28 2.16
CA PHE A 47 3.36 -5.85 2.40
C PHE A 47 3.14 -5.04 1.13
N ALA A 48 3.76 -5.45 0.01
CA ALA A 48 3.54 -4.81 -1.27
C ALA A 48 2.07 -4.88 -1.71
N LEU A 49 1.43 -6.05 -1.54
CA LEU A 49 -0.01 -6.21 -1.80
C LEU A 49 -0.86 -5.30 -0.90
N GLY A 50 -0.58 -5.28 0.41
CA GLY A 50 -1.29 -4.43 1.35
C GLY A 50 -1.14 -2.94 1.01
N SER A 51 0.07 -2.49 0.71
CA SER A 51 0.34 -1.11 0.29
C SER A 51 -0.39 -0.73 -0.99
N ALA A 52 -0.48 -1.66 -1.95
CA ALA A 52 -1.23 -1.43 -3.19
C ALA A 52 -2.74 -1.26 -2.94
N VAL A 53 -3.33 -2.10 -2.09
CA VAL A 53 -4.75 -1.95 -1.70
C VAL A 53 -4.99 -0.61 -1.00
N HIS A 54 -4.07 -0.20 -0.11
CA HIS A 54 -4.12 1.13 0.52
C HIS A 54 -4.06 2.25 -0.51
N ALA A 55 -3.12 2.17 -1.47
CA ALA A 55 -2.99 3.17 -2.54
C ALA A 55 -4.27 3.28 -3.36
N TYR A 56 -4.89 2.17 -3.75
CA TYR A 56 -6.15 2.18 -4.49
C TYR A 56 -7.31 2.79 -3.71
N LEU A 57 -7.35 2.59 -2.38
CA LEU A 57 -8.45 3.08 -1.56
C LEU A 57 -8.27 4.53 -1.11
N LEU A 58 -7.04 4.94 -0.79
CA LEU A 58 -6.77 6.22 -0.16
C LEU A 58 -6.17 7.26 -1.11
N GLU A 59 -5.43 6.81 -2.12
CA GLU A 59 -4.69 7.68 -3.05
C GLU A 59 -4.88 7.28 -4.53
N PRO A 60 -6.11 7.10 -5.00
CA PRO A 60 -6.39 6.59 -6.35
C PRO A 60 -5.86 7.50 -7.46
N GLU A 61 -5.66 8.78 -7.15
CA GLU A 61 -5.22 9.79 -8.14
C GLU A 61 -3.72 9.71 -8.44
N LYS A 62 -2.92 9.07 -7.57
CA LYS A 62 -1.46 9.06 -7.69
C LYS A 62 -0.89 7.99 -8.62
N ASP A 63 -1.71 7.04 -9.08
CA ASP A 63 -1.27 5.91 -9.94
C ASP A 63 0.03 5.25 -9.45
N LEU A 64 0.02 4.87 -8.16
CA LEU A 64 1.20 4.35 -7.47
C LEU A 64 1.47 2.86 -7.75
N VAL A 65 0.53 2.13 -8.37
CA VAL A 65 0.62 0.68 -8.52
C VAL A 65 0.87 0.30 -9.97
N VAL A 66 1.95 -0.43 -10.20
CA VAL A 66 2.36 -0.88 -11.53
C VAL A 66 2.12 -2.39 -11.67
N ARG A 67 1.48 -2.79 -12.77
CA ARG A 67 1.32 -4.19 -13.14
C ARG A 67 2.61 -4.71 -13.73
N GLY A 68 3.21 -5.69 -13.10
CA GLY A 68 4.41 -6.38 -13.55
C GLY A 68 4.12 -7.70 -14.26
N PRO A 69 5.18 -8.42 -14.61
CA PRO A 69 5.08 -9.75 -15.23
C PRO A 69 4.50 -10.78 -14.27
N GLU A 70 4.07 -11.92 -14.81
CA GLU A 70 3.48 -13.03 -14.06
C GLU A 70 4.39 -13.54 -12.92
N THR A 71 5.69 -13.51 -13.14
CA THR A 71 6.67 -14.04 -12.18
C THR A 71 7.63 -12.95 -11.70
N ARG A 72 8.03 -13.05 -10.41
CA ARG A 72 9.03 -12.16 -9.80
C ARG A 72 10.48 -12.55 -10.16
N ARG A 73 10.67 -13.38 -11.18
CA ARG A 73 11.97 -13.88 -11.63
C ARG A 73 12.32 -13.35 -13.00
N GLY A 74 13.63 -13.13 -13.22
CA GLY A 74 14.13 -12.73 -14.52
C GLY A 74 14.44 -11.24 -14.62
N LYS A 75 15.14 -10.90 -15.72
CA LYS A 75 15.64 -9.55 -15.96
C LYS A 75 14.51 -8.52 -16.08
N ALA A 76 13.41 -8.90 -16.74
CA ALA A 76 12.26 -8.02 -16.92
C ALA A 76 11.64 -7.57 -15.59
N TRP A 77 11.60 -8.45 -14.57
CA TRP A 77 11.17 -8.06 -13.23
C TRP A 77 12.16 -7.12 -12.55
N SER A 78 13.47 -7.42 -12.65
CA SER A 78 14.51 -6.61 -12.01
C SER A 78 14.55 -5.19 -12.58
N ASP A 79 14.53 -5.07 -13.91
CA ASP A 79 14.59 -3.78 -14.59
C ASP A 79 13.36 -2.91 -14.22
N LEU A 80 12.16 -3.50 -14.25
CA LEU A 80 10.92 -2.81 -13.82
C LEU A 80 10.93 -2.47 -12.33
N LYS A 81 11.52 -3.31 -11.50
CA LYS A 81 11.61 -3.05 -10.06
C LYS A 81 12.48 -1.84 -9.78
N ASP A 82 13.64 -1.77 -10.41
CA ASP A 82 14.56 -0.64 -10.23
C ASP A 82 13.91 0.68 -10.71
N GLU A 83 13.16 0.62 -11.80
CA GLU A 83 12.41 1.77 -12.32
C GLU A 83 11.27 2.20 -11.37
N CYS A 84 10.51 1.23 -10.85
CA CYS A 84 9.45 1.50 -9.88
C CYS A 84 9.99 2.04 -8.57
N ASP A 85 11.08 1.47 -8.05
CA ASP A 85 11.73 1.92 -6.82
C ASP A 85 12.24 3.36 -6.96
N ALA A 86 12.82 3.72 -8.11
CA ALA A 86 13.23 5.10 -8.41
C ALA A 86 12.05 6.08 -8.52
N ALA A 87 10.89 5.61 -8.99
CA ALA A 87 9.67 6.40 -9.13
C ALA A 87 8.79 6.39 -7.87
N GLY A 88 9.16 5.67 -6.81
CA GLY A 88 8.34 5.49 -5.60
C GLY A 88 7.04 4.72 -5.86
N LYS A 89 7.00 3.85 -6.87
CA LYS A 89 5.83 3.06 -7.26
C LYS A 89 5.91 1.64 -6.72
N ILE A 90 4.75 1.02 -6.54
CA ILE A 90 4.61 -0.35 -6.04
C ILE A 90 4.47 -1.30 -7.23
N LEU A 91 5.46 -2.17 -7.43
CA LEU A 91 5.42 -3.19 -8.48
C LEU A 91 4.76 -4.47 -7.93
N LEU A 92 3.71 -4.93 -8.58
CA LEU A 92 3.02 -6.20 -8.28
C LEU A 92 3.14 -7.17 -9.43
N THR A 93 3.07 -8.47 -9.12
CA THR A 93 2.83 -9.48 -10.15
C THR A 93 1.43 -9.31 -10.74
N GLU A 94 1.20 -9.86 -11.93
CA GLU A 94 -0.11 -9.80 -12.57
C GLU A 94 -1.21 -10.35 -11.66
N ALA A 95 -0.99 -11.49 -11.01
CA ALA A 95 -1.93 -12.12 -10.08
C ALA A 95 -2.19 -11.26 -8.83
N ASP A 96 -1.12 -10.67 -8.26
CA ASP A 96 -1.24 -9.81 -7.08
C ASP A 96 -1.93 -8.48 -7.42
N TYR A 97 -1.70 -7.95 -8.63
CA TYR A 97 -2.37 -6.76 -9.13
C TYR A 97 -3.89 -6.98 -9.24
N ASP A 98 -4.32 -8.08 -9.86
CA ASP A 98 -5.73 -8.44 -9.99
C ASP A 98 -6.37 -8.71 -8.63
N LEU A 99 -5.61 -9.32 -7.70
CA LEU A 99 -6.07 -9.55 -6.32
C LEU A 99 -6.24 -8.22 -5.56
N ALA A 100 -5.29 -7.29 -5.69
CA ALA A 100 -5.38 -5.97 -5.04
C ALA A 100 -6.62 -5.20 -5.51
N ASN A 101 -6.89 -5.22 -6.82
CA ASN A 101 -8.09 -4.60 -7.38
C ASN A 101 -9.39 -5.22 -6.82
N LYS A 102 -9.48 -6.56 -6.79
CA LYS A 102 -10.64 -7.26 -6.22
C LYS A 102 -10.84 -6.93 -4.74
N MET A 103 -9.75 -6.83 -3.98
CA MET A 103 -9.81 -6.45 -2.56
C MET A 103 -10.30 -5.02 -2.38
N ALA A 104 -9.79 -4.08 -3.17
CA ALA A 104 -10.23 -2.68 -3.15
C ALA A 104 -11.71 -2.55 -3.54
N GLU A 105 -12.14 -3.23 -4.59
CA GLU A 105 -13.56 -3.29 -4.98
C GLU A 105 -14.46 -3.85 -3.88
N ALA A 106 -14.04 -4.93 -3.24
CA ALA A 106 -14.81 -5.53 -2.14
C ALA A 106 -14.97 -4.56 -0.97
N CYS A 107 -13.92 -3.79 -0.65
CA CYS A 107 -14.02 -2.72 0.35
C CYS A 107 -14.99 -1.62 -0.07
N LEU A 108 -14.93 -1.17 -1.32
CA LEU A 108 -15.80 -0.12 -1.84
C LEU A 108 -17.26 -0.56 -1.97
N LYS A 109 -17.53 -1.85 -2.21
CA LYS A 109 -18.87 -2.42 -2.21
C LYS A 109 -19.49 -2.52 -0.82
N ASN A 110 -18.66 -2.50 0.23
CA ASN A 110 -19.14 -2.53 1.60
C ASN A 110 -19.73 -1.15 1.99
N ARG A 111 -21.06 -1.12 2.21
CA ARG A 111 -21.79 0.10 2.53
C ARG A 111 -21.26 0.81 3.78
N MET A 112 -20.85 0.04 4.79
CA MET A 112 -20.30 0.61 6.04
C MET A 112 -18.93 1.23 5.83
N ALA A 113 -18.05 0.56 5.06
CA ALA A 113 -16.72 1.09 4.74
C ALA A 113 -16.80 2.36 3.89
N ASN A 114 -17.78 2.44 2.99
CA ASN A 114 -17.99 3.61 2.13
C ASN A 114 -18.52 4.84 2.89
N HIS A 115 -19.14 4.64 4.05
CA HIS A 115 -19.64 5.71 4.92
C HIS A 115 -18.63 6.18 5.97
N LEU A 116 -17.49 5.50 6.13
CA LEU A 116 -16.43 6.00 7.00
C LEU A 116 -15.89 7.30 6.39
N PRO A 117 -15.96 8.42 7.11
CA PRO A 117 -15.40 9.67 6.64
C PRO A 117 -13.87 9.53 6.62
N CYS A 118 -13.35 9.03 5.51
CA CYS A 118 -11.97 9.28 5.17
C CYS A 118 -11.89 10.77 4.89
N GLY A 119 -11.34 11.52 5.86
CA GLY A 119 -11.42 12.97 5.89
C GLY A 119 -11.25 13.62 4.54
N SER A 120 -12.24 14.42 4.17
CA SER A 120 -12.24 15.43 3.09
C SER A 120 -11.77 15.02 1.69
N LEU A 121 -11.75 13.76 1.32
CA LEU A 121 -11.65 13.37 -0.08
C LEU A 121 -13.03 13.42 -0.70
N GLY A 122 -13.33 14.53 -1.34
CA GLY A 122 -14.49 14.69 -2.22
C GLY A 122 -14.44 13.66 -3.33
N ARG A 123 -14.96 12.49 -3.08
CA ARG A 123 -14.88 11.35 -3.99
C ARG A 123 -16.08 11.34 -4.93
N HIS A 124 -15.90 11.91 -6.06
CA HIS A 124 -16.42 11.37 -7.29
C HIS A 124 -15.31 10.42 -7.82
N LEU A 125 -15.40 9.16 -7.48
CA LEU A 125 -14.60 8.14 -8.14
C LEU A 125 -15.35 7.72 -9.41
N PRO A 126 -14.89 8.10 -10.60
CA PRO A 126 -15.23 7.38 -11.80
C PRO A 126 -14.29 6.17 -11.89
N PHE A 127 -14.46 5.18 -11.03
CA PHE A 127 -13.89 3.88 -11.27
C PHE A 127 -14.85 3.11 -12.20
N CYS A 128 -14.94 3.55 -13.44
CA CYS A 128 -15.41 2.72 -14.54
C CYS A 128 -14.29 1.75 -14.87
N LEU A 129 -14.38 0.53 -14.36
CA LEU A 129 -13.74 -0.61 -15.02
C LEU A 129 -14.29 -0.63 -16.45
N PRO A 130 -13.42 -0.75 -17.48
CA PRO A 130 -13.92 -1.04 -18.81
C PRO A 130 -14.66 -2.39 -18.72
N ASP A 131 -15.94 -2.37 -19.04
CA ASP A 131 -16.76 -3.57 -19.24
C ASP A 131 -16.04 -4.52 -20.19
N HIS A 132 -15.54 -5.62 -19.67
CA HIS A 132 -14.91 -6.71 -20.45
C HIS A 132 -15.95 -7.49 -21.28
N ASN A 133 -17.11 -6.91 -21.59
CA ASN A 133 -18.19 -7.60 -22.29
C ASN A 133 -18.60 -6.94 -23.59
N GLN A 134 -17.63 -6.41 -24.34
CA GLN A 134 -17.84 -5.98 -25.73
C GLN A 134 -16.80 -6.64 -26.65
N LEU A 135 -16.86 -7.98 -26.77
CA LEU A 135 -16.35 -8.73 -27.91
C LEU A 135 -17.28 -9.91 -28.14
N GLN A 136 -18.35 -9.66 -28.83
CA GLN A 136 -18.99 -10.60 -29.76
C GLN A 136 -18.99 -9.97 -31.14
#